data_c99dae2d0203cd1ea48a84e381b49a82
#
_entry.id   c99dae2d0203cd1ea48a84e381b49a82
#
_cell.length_a   1.000
_cell.length_b   1.000
_cell.length_c   1.000
_cell.angle_alpha   90.00
_cell.angle_beta   90.00
_cell.angle_gamma   90.00
#
_symmetry.space_group_name_H-M   'P 1'
#
loop_
_entity.id
_entity.type
_entity.pdbx_description
1 polymer ?
#
loop_
_entity_poly.entity_id
_entity_poly.type
_entity_poly.pdbx_seq_one_letter_code
_entity_poly.pdbx_strand_id
1 'polypeptide(L)'
;MGLGEEWHVVRETYRRITRAYERANMLATFGNVDRWRREAVALFYSLNGEATLKVLDAGAGPGNMARHLRGVRYVVALDATPEMLYVNDVADDRVVGVFEHMPFRDKWFDLLLAGYSLHAAVNLERAVAEFSRVSNFQLVVSIGKPDSGFVRRLLLIYTKYILPRLVCLAAPREVCAEYEKIHAIVLAIPPNSKLREVVSRYATLITFREKGFGSVYIYLAKSS
;
A
#
# COMPACT_ATOMS: atom_id res chain seq x y z
N MET A 1 -20.42 26.23 9.20
CA MET A 1 -20.60 26.36 7.73
C MET A 1 -19.83 25.20 7.08
N GLY A 2 -20.49 24.37 6.29
CA GLY A 2 -19.86 23.30 5.53
C GLY A 2 -19.70 23.73 4.06
N LEU A 3 -18.91 22.97 3.29
CA LEU A 3 -18.61 23.26 1.88
C LEU A 3 -19.83 23.21 0.94
N GLY A 4 -21.00 22.71 1.41
CA GLY A 4 -22.24 22.68 0.62
C GLY A 4 -22.04 22.07 -0.77
N GLU A 5 -22.47 22.80 -1.83
CA GLU A 5 -22.30 22.37 -3.23
C GLU A 5 -20.83 22.30 -3.69
N GLU A 6 -19.92 23.07 -3.08
CA GLU A 6 -18.49 23.04 -3.38
C GLU A 6 -17.87 21.66 -3.05
N TRP A 7 -18.49 20.90 -2.13
CA TRP A 7 -18.08 19.55 -1.80
C TRP A 7 -18.06 18.59 -2.99
N HIS A 8 -19.02 18.70 -3.88
CA HIS A 8 -19.07 17.87 -5.10
C HIS A 8 -17.89 18.16 -6.04
N VAL A 9 -17.49 19.42 -6.15
CA VAL A 9 -16.36 19.85 -6.98
C VAL A 9 -15.05 19.32 -6.39
N VAL A 10 -14.87 19.44 -5.07
CA VAL A 10 -13.69 18.92 -4.36
C VAL A 10 -13.59 17.39 -4.55
N ARG A 11 -14.67 16.66 -4.28
CA ARG A 11 -14.72 15.20 -4.43
C ARG A 11 -14.42 14.74 -5.86
N GLU A 12 -14.94 15.41 -6.86
CA GLU A 12 -14.68 15.05 -8.27
C GLU A 12 -13.24 15.38 -8.68
N THR A 13 -12.67 16.45 -8.16
CA THR A 13 -11.26 16.77 -8.35
C THR A 13 -10.36 15.67 -7.81
N TYR A 14 -10.59 15.20 -6.58
CA TYR A 14 -9.83 14.09 -6.00
C TYR A 14 -10.04 12.78 -6.77
N ARG A 15 -11.26 12.46 -7.21
CA ARG A 15 -11.52 11.30 -8.07
C ARG A 15 -10.71 11.34 -9.37
N ARG A 16 -10.58 12.51 -9.97
CA ARG A 16 -9.81 12.69 -11.21
C ARG A 16 -8.32 12.50 -10.95
N ILE A 17 -7.77 13.07 -9.86
CA ILE A 17 -6.37 12.91 -9.47
C ILE A 17 -6.09 11.43 -9.15
N THR A 18 -6.96 10.77 -8.41
CA THR A 18 -6.83 9.35 -8.08
C THR A 18 -6.80 8.46 -9.31
N ARG A 19 -7.67 8.71 -10.31
CA ARG A 19 -7.65 7.97 -11.59
C ARG A 19 -6.35 8.19 -12.36
N ALA A 20 -5.84 9.42 -12.37
CA ALA A 20 -4.57 9.73 -13.01
C ALA A 20 -3.41 9.03 -12.28
N TYR A 21 -3.46 8.97 -10.95
CA TYR A 21 -2.48 8.26 -10.11
C TYR A 21 -2.46 6.74 -10.40
N GLU A 22 -3.65 6.13 -10.53
CA GLU A 22 -3.74 4.71 -10.89
C GLU A 22 -3.22 4.41 -12.31
N ARG A 23 -3.48 5.29 -13.29
CA ARG A 23 -2.87 5.16 -14.62
C ARG A 23 -1.35 5.26 -14.57
N ALA A 24 -0.82 6.17 -13.77
CA ALA A 24 0.61 6.31 -13.56
C ALA A 24 1.21 5.08 -12.87
N ASN A 25 0.53 4.50 -11.87
CA ASN A 25 0.91 3.22 -11.24
C ASN A 25 0.92 2.07 -12.26
N MET A 26 -0.06 2.02 -13.15
CA MET A 26 -0.10 1.04 -14.24
C MET A 26 1.11 1.17 -15.16
N LEU A 27 1.48 2.38 -15.55
CA LEU A 27 2.68 2.64 -16.37
C LEU A 27 3.95 2.27 -15.61
N ALA A 28 4.08 2.70 -14.35
CA ALA A 28 5.24 2.45 -13.49
C ALA A 28 5.50 0.96 -13.26
N THR A 29 4.48 0.12 -13.32
CA THR A 29 4.55 -1.33 -13.07
C THR A 29 4.34 -2.16 -14.32
N PHE A 30 4.35 -1.54 -15.51
CA PHE A 30 4.06 -2.22 -16.78
C PHE A 30 2.74 -3.02 -16.72
N GLY A 31 1.69 -2.42 -16.16
CA GLY A 31 0.36 -3.03 -16.04
C GLY A 31 0.19 -4.03 -14.88
N ASN A 32 1.20 -4.23 -14.03
CA ASN A 32 1.16 -5.29 -13.02
C ASN A 32 0.65 -4.85 -11.64
N VAL A 33 0.46 -3.55 -11.37
CA VAL A 33 0.09 -3.06 -10.03
C VAL A 33 -1.14 -3.77 -9.46
N ASP A 34 -2.20 -3.85 -10.24
CA ASP A 34 -3.47 -4.45 -9.82
C ASP A 34 -3.41 -5.99 -9.83
N ARG A 35 -2.67 -6.58 -10.76
CA ARG A 35 -2.39 -8.02 -10.78
C ARG A 35 -1.71 -8.47 -9.49
N TRP A 36 -0.73 -7.70 -8.99
CA TRP A 36 -0.01 -8.05 -7.75
C TRP A 36 -0.87 -7.86 -6.51
N ARG A 37 -1.79 -6.87 -6.48
CA ARG A 37 -2.81 -6.75 -5.42
C ARG A 37 -3.72 -7.98 -5.38
N ARG A 38 -4.25 -8.39 -6.53
CA ARG A 38 -5.10 -9.60 -6.65
C ARG A 38 -4.35 -10.87 -6.25
N GLU A 39 -3.10 -11.01 -6.69
CA GLU A 39 -2.26 -12.15 -6.32
C GLU A 39 -2.03 -12.21 -4.81
N ALA A 40 -1.79 -11.07 -4.15
CA ALA A 40 -1.64 -11.00 -2.71
C ALA A 40 -2.92 -11.48 -2.00
N VAL A 41 -4.08 -10.95 -2.38
CA VAL A 41 -5.36 -11.34 -1.79
C VAL A 41 -5.68 -12.82 -2.05
N ALA A 42 -5.45 -13.32 -3.26
CA ALA A 42 -5.63 -14.74 -3.59
C ALA A 42 -4.72 -15.65 -2.74
N LEU A 43 -3.49 -15.22 -2.48
CA LEU A 43 -2.56 -15.94 -1.61
C LEU A 43 -3.11 -16.06 -0.18
N PHE A 44 -3.68 -14.99 0.36
CA PHE A 44 -4.28 -15.03 1.70
C PHE A 44 -5.41 -16.08 1.76
N TYR A 45 -6.36 -16.04 0.81
CA TYR A 45 -7.48 -16.99 0.78
C TYR A 45 -7.05 -18.42 0.52
N SER A 46 -6.00 -18.65 -0.26
CA SER A 46 -5.50 -20.01 -0.52
C SER A 46 -4.95 -20.71 0.73
N LEU A 47 -4.53 -19.93 1.73
CA LEU A 47 -3.93 -20.44 2.96
C LEU A 47 -4.90 -20.43 4.15
N ASN A 48 -5.89 -19.53 4.15
CA ASN A 48 -6.80 -19.33 5.29
C ASN A 48 -8.26 -19.66 4.97
N GLY A 49 -8.59 -19.98 3.72
CA GLY A 49 -9.97 -20.21 3.28
C GLY A 49 -10.79 -18.91 3.24
N GLU A 50 -12.09 -19.05 2.94
CA GLU A 50 -13.04 -17.94 3.01
C GLU A 50 -13.57 -17.84 4.45
N ALA A 51 -13.30 -16.72 5.11
CA ALA A 51 -13.79 -16.41 6.45
C ALA A 51 -14.42 -15.03 6.44
N THR A 52 -15.39 -14.83 7.32
CA THR A 52 -16.00 -13.51 7.53
C THR A 52 -15.04 -12.64 8.35
N LEU A 53 -14.34 -11.74 7.70
CA LEU A 53 -13.21 -10.99 8.25
C LEU A 53 -13.60 -9.55 8.64
N LYS A 54 -13.03 -9.06 9.75
CA LYS A 54 -12.85 -7.65 10.04
C LYS A 54 -11.48 -7.23 9.52
N VAL A 55 -11.46 -6.29 8.59
CA VAL A 55 -10.24 -5.90 7.86
C VAL A 55 -9.89 -4.45 8.13
N LEU A 56 -8.60 -4.19 8.38
CA LEU A 56 -8.00 -2.87 8.32
C LEU A 56 -7.25 -2.71 7.00
N ASP A 57 -7.64 -1.76 6.17
CA ASP A 57 -6.85 -1.32 5.01
C ASP A 57 -5.99 -0.13 5.45
N ALA A 58 -4.70 -0.36 5.66
CA ALA A 58 -3.74 0.61 6.18
C ALA A 58 -3.00 1.32 5.05
N GLY A 59 -3.12 2.65 5.00
CA GLY A 59 -2.75 3.44 3.82
C GLY A 59 -3.69 3.12 2.67
N ALA A 60 -4.99 3.09 3.00
CA ALA A 60 -6.05 2.59 2.14
C ALA A 60 -6.19 3.36 0.82
N GLY A 61 -5.88 4.66 0.86
CA GLY A 61 -6.18 5.51 -0.26
C GLY A 61 -7.64 5.35 -0.73
N PRO A 62 -7.88 5.19 -2.03
CA PRO A 62 -9.23 4.98 -2.57
C PRO A 62 -9.78 3.54 -2.41
N GLY A 63 -9.11 2.67 -1.64
CA GLY A 63 -9.55 1.30 -1.36
C GLY A 63 -9.17 0.26 -2.43
N ASN A 64 -8.14 0.53 -3.22
CA ASN A 64 -7.78 -0.32 -4.36
C ASN A 64 -7.38 -1.75 -3.97
N MET A 65 -6.82 -1.99 -2.78
CA MET A 65 -6.46 -3.33 -2.34
C MET A 65 -7.67 -4.05 -1.72
N ALA A 66 -8.41 -3.37 -0.85
CA ALA A 66 -9.59 -3.93 -0.20
C ALA A 66 -10.69 -4.32 -1.19
N ARG A 67 -10.77 -3.66 -2.35
CA ARG A 67 -11.71 -3.97 -3.45
C ARG A 67 -11.61 -5.41 -3.97
N HIS A 68 -10.47 -6.08 -3.78
CA HIS A 68 -10.27 -7.48 -4.19
C HIS A 68 -10.71 -8.51 -3.15
N LEU A 69 -11.07 -8.06 -1.95
CA LEU A 69 -11.57 -8.94 -0.89
C LEU A 69 -12.96 -9.50 -1.22
N ARG A 70 -13.25 -10.68 -0.68
CA ARG A 70 -14.55 -11.36 -0.78
C ARG A 70 -15.01 -11.81 0.60
N GLY A 71 -16.32 -11.85 0.82
CA GLY A 71 -16.89 -12.37 2.08
C GLY A 71 -16.47 -11.58 3.33
N VAL A 72 -16.14 -10.30 3.19
CA VAL A 72 -15.69 -9.47 4.31
C VAL A 72 -16.90 -8.97 5.10
N ARG A 73 -16.79 -8.98 6.43
CA ARG A 73 -17.82 -8.47 7.33
C ARG A 73 -17.76 -6.96 7.49
N TYR A 74 -16.55 -6.42 7.54
CA TYR A 74 -16.34 -5.03 7.90
C TYR A 74 -14.94 -4.56 7.47
N VAL A 75 -14.86 -3.42 6.82
CA VAL A 75 -13.61 -2.81 6.37
C VAL A 75 -13.46 -1.44 7.00
N VAL A 76 -12.35 -1.22 7.69
CA VAL A 76 -11.92 0.11 8.14
C VAL A 76 -10.77 0.57 7.27
N ALA A 77 -10.89 1.75 6.67
CA ALA A 77 -9.80 2.40 5.96
C ALA A 77 -9.06 3.35 6.90
N LEU A 78 -7.73 3.20 7.00
CA LEU A 78 -6.84 4.15 7.65
C LEU A 78 -5.95 4.80 6.61
N ASP A 79 -5.89 6.12 6.57
CA ASP A 79 -4.95 6.87 5.74
C ASP A 79 -4.57 8.20 6.41
N ALA A 80 -3.35 8.65 6.19
CA ALA A 80 -2.89 9.94 6.70
C ALA A 80 -3.46 11.13 5.89
N THR A 81 -3.99 10.86 4.70
CA THR A 81 -4.51 11.84 3.75
C THR A 81 -6.03 11.79 3.74
N PRO A 82 -6.72 12.72 4.42
CA PRO A 82 -8.20 12.74 4.48
C PRO A 82 -8.86 12.71 3.09
N GLU A 83 -8.25 13.40 2.14
CA GLU A 83 -8.75 13.51 0.78
C GLU A 83 -8.83 12.17 0.06
N MET A 84 -7.89 11.27 0.32
CA MET A 84 -7.91 9.91 -0.23
C MET A 84 -9.03 9.07 0.37
N LEU A 85 -9.35 9.28 1.65
CA LEU A 85 -10.46 8.61 2.31
C LEU A 85 -11.83 9.07 1.78
N TYR A 86 -11.95 10.32 1.33
CA TYR A 86 -13.21 10.82 0.75
C TYR A 86 -13.63 10.11 -0.53
N VAL A 87 -12.68 9.61 -1.30
CA VAL A 87 -12.98 8.88 -2.55
C VAL A 87 -12.99 7.37 -2.35
N ASN A 88 -12.69 6.89 -1.15
CA ASN A 88 -12.76 5.47 -0.80
C ASN A 88 -14.24 5.06 -0.69
N ASP A 89 -14.69 4.20 -1.59
CA ASP A 89 -16.07 3.70 -1.68
C ASP A 89 -16.19 2.23 -1.23
N VAL A 90 -15.11 1.65 -0.71
CA VAL A 90 -15.03 0.25 -0.29
C VAL A 90 -15.20 0.09 1.22
N ALA A 91 -14.64 1.04 1.99
CA ALA A 91 -14.62 0.94 3.44
C ALA A 91 -15.96 1.34 4.07
N ASP A 92 -16.34 0.59 5.11
CA ASP A 92 -17.49 0.91 5.97
C ASP A 92 -17.17 2.13 6.84
N ASP A 93 -15.97 2.16 7.45
CA ASP A 93 -15.48 3.30 8.23
C ASP A 93 -14.14 3.83 7.71
N ARG A 94 -13.89 5.11 7.98
CA ARG A 94 -12.69 5.84 7.55
C ARG A 94 -12.08 6.57 8.74
N VAL A 95 -10.78 6.34 8.97
CA VAL A 95 -10.03 6.90 10.09
C VAL A 95 -8.80 7.62 9.54
N VAL A 96 -8.64 8.88 9.87
CA VAL A 96 -7.40 9.61 9.57
C VAL A 96 -6.36 9.24 10.62
N GLY A 97 -5.21 8.72 10.17
CA GLY A 97 -4.15 8.30 11.10
C GLY A 97 -2.90 7.82 10.37
N VAL A 98 -1.85 7.57 11.14
CA VAL A 98 -0.54 7.10 10.66
C VAL A 98 -0.26 5.69 11.13
N PHE A 99 0.65 5.00 10.44
CA PHE A 99 1.00 3.60 10.74
C PHE A 99 1.62 3.42 12.12
N GLU A 100 2.40 4.39 12.57
CA GLU A 100 3.16 4.34 13.81
C GLU A 100 2.34 4.50 15.08
N HIS A 101 1.07 4.91 14.96
CA HIS A 101 0.14 5.15 16.07
C HIS A 101 -1.31 4.92 15.62
N MET A 102 -1.70 3.65 15.50
CA MET A 102 -3.05 3.31 15.07
C MET A 102 -4.04 3.38 16.24
N PRO A 103 -5.19 4.09 16.09
CA PRO A 103 -6.16 4.28 17.17
C PRO A 103 -7.09 3.08 17.36
N PHE A 104 -6.54 1.87 17.32
CA PHE A 104 -7.29 0.63 17.43
C PHE A 104 -6.79 -0.22 18.60
N ARG A 105 -7.66 -1.09 19.11
CA ARG A 105 -7.33 -2.06 20.15
C ARG A 105 -6.45 -3.17 19.58
N ASP A 106 -5.71 -3.83 20.45
CA ASP A 106 -4.90 -4.97 20.10
C ASP A 106 -5.76 -6.09 19.51
N LYS A 107 -5.26 -6.71 18.43
CA LYS A 107 -5.90 -7.85 17.74
C LYS A 107 -7.38 -7.62 17.37
N TRP A 108 -7.76 -6.35 17.11
CA TRP A 108 -9.13 -6.01 16.73
C TRP A 108 -9.50 -6.49 15.33
N PHE A 109 -8.53 -6.57 14.44
CA PHE A 109 -8.71 -6.99 13.06
C PHE A 109 -8.20 -8.41 12.83
N ASP A 110 -8.93 -9.17 12.03
CA ASP A 110 -8.49 -10.47 11.57
C ASP A 110 -7.36 -10.36 10.55
N LEU A 111 -7.46 -9.36 9.68
CA LEU A 111 -6.51 -9.08 8.62
C LEU A 111 -6.21 -7.58 8.52
N LEU A 112 -4.93 -7.25 8.41
CA LEU A 112 -4.46 -5.93 7.95
C LEU A 112 -3.96 -6.05 6.53
N LEU A 113 -4.43 -5.16 5.67
CA LEU A 113 -3.92 -4.93 4.31
C LEU A 113 -3.03 -3.69 4.27
N ALA A 114 -2.00 -3.71 3.45
CA ALA A 114 -1.27 -2.50 3.05
C ALA A 114 -0.86 -2.60 1.58
N GLY A 115 -1.55 -1.85 0.72
CA GLY A 115 -1.40 -1.91 -0.72
C GLY A 115 -0.61 -0.73 -1.28
N TYR A 116 0.69 -0.89 -1.50
CA TYR A 116 1.59 0.17 -1.97
C TYR A 116 1.61 1.40 -1.04
N SER A 117 1.64 1.15 0.26
CA SER A 117 1.62 2.20 1.28
C SER A 117 2.75 2.08 2.32
N LEU A 118 3.19 0.87 2.69
CA LEU A 118 4.17 0.66 3.76
C LEU A 118 5.51 1.38 3.51
N HIS A 119 5.91 1.58 2.25
CA HIS A 119 7.12 2.33 1.91
C HIS A 119 7.07 3.82 2.31
N ALA A 120 5.88 4.35 2.63
CA ALA A 120 5.67 5.72 3.11
C ALA A 120 5.75 5.84 4.64
N ALA A 121 5.96 4.74 5.37
CA ALA A 121 6.13 4.78 6.82
C ALA A 121 7.34 5.65 7.20
N VAL A 122 7.17 6.55 8.16
CA VAL A 122 8.24 7.39 8.71
C VAL A 122 9.20 6.52 9.54
N ASN A 123 8.64 5.57 10.29
CA ASN A 123 9.40 4.58 11.03
C ASN A 123 8.86 3.18 10.73
N LEU A 124 9.56 2.47 9.85
CA LEU A 124 9.16 1.14 9.41
C LEU A 124 8.98 0.14 10.56
N GLU A 125 9.88 0.17 11.55
CA GLU A 125 9.84 -0.77 12.66
C GLU A 125 8.59 -0.54 13.54
N ARG A 126 8.28 0.72 13.85
CA ARG A 126 7.06 1.06 14.59
C ARG A 126 5.79 0.74 13.79
N ALA A 127 5.79 1.00 12.48
CA ALA A 127 4.66 0.64 11.62
C ALA A 127 4.40 -0.87 11.64
N VAL A 128 5.43 -1.71 11.48
CA VAL A 128 5.29 -3.17 11.51
C VAL A 128 4.87 -3.67 12.90
N ALA A 129 5.38 -3.06 13.98
CA ALA A 129 4.96 -3.37 15.34
C ALA A 129 3.46 -3.07 15.54
N GLU A 130 2.98 -1.91 15.09
CA GLU A 130 1.55 -1.54 15.15
C GLU A 130 0.70 -2.47 14.27
N PHE A 131 1.17 -2.86 13.08
CA PHE A 131 0.49 -3.85 12.24
C PHE A 131 0.27 -5.16 13.00
N SER A 132 1.32 -5.62 13.72
CA SER A 132 1.23 -6.81 14.55
C SER A 132 0.34 -6.62 15.76
N ARG A 133 0.34 -5.45 16.37
CA ARG A 133 -0.49 -5.16 17.53
C ARG A 133 -1.99 -5.20 17.19
N VAL A 134 -2.39 -4.57 16.09
CA VAL A 134 -3.82 -4.37 15.77
C VAL A 134 -4.46 -5.53 15.02
N SER A 135 -3.69 -6.45 14.42
CA SER A 135 -4.24 -7.50 13.56
C SER A 135 -3.65 -8.89 13.82
N ASN A 136 -4.40 -9.93 13.44
CA ASN A 136 -3.94 -11.33 13.49
C ASN A 136 -3.07 -11.71 12.30
N PHE A 137 -3.39 -11.18 11.12
CA PHE A 137 -2.61 -11.38 9.89
C PHE A 137 -2.29 -10.05 9.22
N GLN A 138 -1.14 -10.01 8.55
CA GLN A 138 -0.68 -8.89 7.75
C GLN A 138 -0.47 -9.36 6.32
N LEU A 139 -1.14 -8.72 5.37
CA LEU A 139 -0.96 -8.94 3.95
C LEU A 139 -0.52 -7.63 3.29
N VAL A 140 0.72 -7.59 2.85
CA VAL A 140 1.32 -6.36 2.32
C VAL A 140 1.85 -6.59 0.92
N VAL A 141 1.56 -5.66 0.02
CA VAL A 141 2.24 -5.50 -1.26
C VAL A 141 2.77 -4.07 -1.35
N SER A 142 4.06 -3.90 -1.60
CA SER A 142 4.66 -2.56 -1.61
C SER A 142 5.92 -2.48 -2.46
N ILE A 143 6.42 -1.25 -2.66
CA ILE A 143 7.69 -0.97 -3.31
C ILE A 143 8.80 -1.62 -2.48
N GLY A 144 9.66 -2.37 -3.17
CA GLY A 144 10.82 -3.04 -2.61
C GLY A 144 12.13 -2.48 -3.13
N LYS A 145 13.21 -2.86 -2.44
CA LYS A 145 14.58 -2.58 -2.86
C LYS A 145 15.32 -3.91 -3.01
N PRO A 146 15.71 -4.27 -4.25
CA PRO A 146 16.42 -5.52 -4.50
C PRO A 146 17.70 -5.66 -3.68
N ASP A 147 17.97 -6.88 -3.17
CA ASP A 147 19.22 -7.19 -2.46
C ASP A 147 20.43 -7.22 -3.41
N SER A 148 20.24 -7.68 -4.64
CA SER A 148 21.28 -7.64 -5.68
C SER A 148 21.73 -6.21 -5.99
N GLY A 149 23.01 -5.91 -5.81
CA GLY A 149 23.59 -4.61 -6.09
C GLY A 149 23.43 -4.19 -7.56
N PHE A 150 23.54 -5.13 -8.50
CA PHE A 150 23.35 -4.88 -9.91
C PHE A 150 21.90 -4.50 -10.24
N VAL A 151 20.92 -5.32 -9.79
CA VAL A 151 19.50 -5.06 -10.03
C VAL A 151 19.06 -3.75 -9.35
N ARG A 152 19.54 -3.50 -8.14
CA ARG A 152 19.28 -2.26 -7.42
C ARG A 152 19.80 -1.04 -8.19
N ARG A 153 20.98 -1.11 -8.79
CA ARG A 153 21.52 -0.03 -9.63
C ARG A 153 20.63 0.23 -10.85
N LEU A 154 20.14 -0.82 -11.51
CA LEU A 154 19.19 -0.68 -12.63
C LEU A 154 17.87 -0.04 -12.17
N LEU A 155 17.33 -0.46 -11.02
CA LEU A 155 16.13 0.13 -10.44
C LEU A 155 16.33 1.63 -10.13
N LEU A 156 17.47 2.01 -9.58
CA LEU A 156 17.78 3.42 -9.29
C LEU A 156 17.90 4.25 -10.57
N ILE A 157 18.49 3.71 -11.63
CA ILE A 157 18.54 4.37 -12.95
C ILE A 157 17.11 4.51 -13.51
N TYR A 158 16.31 3.45 -13.44
CA TYR A 158 14.91 3.46 -13.90
C TYR A 158 14.09 4.52 -13.16
N THR A 159 14.11 4.53 -11.83
CA THR A 159 13.32 5.46 -11.01
C THR A 159 13.78 6.90 -11.14
N LYS A 160 15.06 7.16 -11.44
CA LYS A 160 15.61 8.50 -11.59
C LYS A 160 15.37 9.12 -12.96
N TYR A 161 15.51 8.31 -14.02
CA TYR A 161 15.59 8.85 -15.38
C TYR A 161 14.44 8.44 -16.28
N ILE A 162 13.92 7.21 -16.13
CA ILE A 162 12.93 6.63 -17.03
C ILE A 162 11.51 6.83 -16.52
N LEU A 163 11.26 6.42 -15.29
CA LEU A 163 9.92 6.44 -14.68
C LEU A 163 9.28 7.83 -14.68
N PRO A 164 9.95 8.92 -14.21
CA PRO A 164 9.35 10.25 -14.23
C PRO A 164 8.95 10.68 -15.64
N ARG A 165 9.82 10.43 -16.64
CA ARG A 165 9.53 10.79 -18.03
C ARG A 165 8.33 10.05 -18.58
N LEU A 166 8.22 8.73 -18.32
CA LEU A 166 7.09 7.92 -18.76
C LEU A 166 5.78 8.42 -18.16
N VAL A 167 5.77 8.73 -16.86
CA VAL A 167 4.57 9.21 -16.16
C VAL A 167 4.21 10.62 -16.62
N CYS A 168 5.19 11.50 -16.75
CA CYS A 168 4.97 12.91 -17.16
C CYS A 168 4.44 13.06 -18.59
N LEU A 169 4.66 12.06 -19.46
CA LEU A 169 4.05 12.04 -20.80
C LEU A 169 2.56 11.68 -20.77
N ALA A 170 2.09 11.01 -19.73
CA ALA A 170 0.75 10.41 -19.67
C ALA A 170 -0.14 10.91 -18.52
N ALA A 171 0.41 11.70 -17.59
CA ALA A 171 -0.29 12.15 -16.40
C ALA A 171 -0.21 13.67 -16.20
N PRO A 172 -1.19 14.27 -15.46
CA PRO A 172 -1.13 15.67 -15.06
C PRO A 172 0.14 16.02 -14.26
N ARG A 173 0.51 17.30 -14.26
CA ARG A 173 1.75 17.78 -13.59
C ARG A 173 1.81 17.43 -12.10
N GLU A 174 0.68 17.48 -11.42
CA GLU A 174 0.57 17.16 -9.99
C GLU A 174 0.97 15.70 -9.71
N VAL A 175 0.53 14.77 -10.57
CA VAL A 175 0.89 13.34 -10.48
C VAL A 175 2.34 13.13 -10.89
N CYS A 176 2.81 13.83 -11.93
CA CYS A 176 4.21 13.76 -12.36
C CYS A 176 5.17 14.12 -11.22
N ALA A 177 4.93 15.21 -10.48
CA ALA A 177 5.75 15.65 -9.36
C ALA A 177 5.88 14.59 -8.24
N GLU A 178 4.82 13.79 -8.00
CA GLU A 178 4.89 12.70 -7.03
C GLU A 178 5.82 11.57 -7.48
N TYR A 179 5.87 11.28 -8.78
CA TYR A 179 6.74 10.22 -9.32
C TYR A 179 8.22 10.60 -9.36
N GLU A 180 8.54 11.89 -9.35
CA GLU A 180 9.93 12.37 -9.16
C GLU A 180 10.46 11.99 -7.77
N LYS A 181 9.58 11.88 -6.76
CA LYS A 181 9.94 11.48 -5.39
C LYS A 181 10.21 9.99 -5.24
N ILE A 182 9.73 9.13 -6.15
CA ILE A 182 9.89 7.66 -6.07
C ILE A 182 11.37 7.26 -5.97
N HIS A 183 12.25 7.96 -6.67
CA HIS A 183 13.68 7.71 -6.58
C HIS A 183 14.22 7.89 -5.15
N ALA A 184 13.84 8.98 -4.48
CA ALA A 184 14.23 9.24 -3.09
C ALA A 184 13.64 8.18 -2.13
N ILE A 185 12.41 7.76 -2.36
CA ILE A 185 11.77 6.68 -1.59
C ILE A 185 12.57 5.38 -1.72
N VAL A 186 12.91 4.96 -2.95
CA VAL A 186 13.71 3.74 -3.19
C VAL A 186 15.10 3.84 -2.56
N LEU A 187 15.70 5.03 -2.52
CA LEU A 187 16.95 5.24 -1.79
C LEU A 187 16.79 5.04 -0.28
N ALA A 188 15.71 5.57 0.29
CA ALA A 188 15.47 5.59 1.75
C ALA A 188 15.02 4.24 2.32
N ILE A 189 14.17 3.46 1.60
CA ILE A 189 13.70 2.17 2.11
C ILE A 189 14.83 1.15 2.25
N PRO A 190 14.74 0.21 3.20
CA PRO A 190 15.74 -0.83 3.36
C PRO A 190 15.70 -1.85 2.21
N PRO A 191 16.76 -2.63 1.98
CA PRO A 191 16.74 -3.81 1.12
C PRO A 191 15.70 -4.84 1.58
N ASN A 192 15.21 -5.66 0.66
CA ASN A 192 14.15 -6.64 0.94
C ASN A 192 14.54 -7.64 2.05
N SER A 193 15.80 -8.06 2.12
CA SER A 193 16.32 -8.90 3.21
C SER A 193 16.17 -8.22 4.57
N LYS A 194 16.49 -6.93 4.65
CA LYS A 194 16.37 -6.17 5.89
C LYS A 194 14.92 -5.96 6.31
N LEU A 195 14.03 -5.73 5.34
CA LEU A 195 12.59 -5.68 5.61
C LEU A 195 12.08 -7.01 6.21
N ARG A 196 12.49 -8.16 5.65
CA ARG A 196 12.16 -9.48 6.22
C ARG A 196 12.58 -9.61 7.67
N GLU A 197 13.82 -9.19 8.01
CA GLU A 197 14.30 -9.19 9.39
C GLU A 197 13.40 -8.34 10.31
N VAL A 198 13.02 -7.13 9.87
CA VAL A 198 12.14 -6.25 10.64
C VAL A 198 10.77 -6.91 10.86
N VAL A 199 10.15 -7.45 9.80
CA VAL A 199 8.85 -8.13 9.92
C VAL A 199 8.95 -9.34 10.85
N SER A 200 10.02 -10.13 10.76
CA SER A 200 10.22 -11.35 11.56
C SER A 200 10.44 -11.09 13.07
N ARG A 201 10.68 -9.85 13.48
CA ARG A 201 10.73 -9.48 14.90
C ARG A 201 9.35 -9.40 15.57
N TYR A 202 8.32 -9.09 14.77
CA TYR A 202 6.96 -8.79 15.26
C TYR A 202 5.92 -9.78 14.76
N ALA A 203 6.24 -10.58 13.74
CA ALA A 203 5.32 -11.52 13.13
C ALA A 203 6.04 -12.74 12.56
N THR A 204 5.36 -13.87 12.52
CA THR A 204 5.83 -15.06 11.82
C THR A 204 5.57 -14.91 10.33
N LEU A 205 6.64 -14.77 9.55
CA LEU A 205 6.56 -14.63 8.10
C LEU A 205 6.15 -15.96 7.46
N ILE A 206 4.93 -16.02 6.90
CA ILE A 206 4.43 -17.22 6.21
C ILE A 206 5.00 -17.30 4.80
N THR A 207 5.04 -16.16 4.11
CA THR A 207 5.64 -16.08 2.78
C THR A 207 6.13 -14.67 2.48
N PHE A 208 7.18 -14.61 1.66
CA PHE A 208 7.69 -13.37 1.08
C PHE A 208 8.04 -13.61 -0.39
N ARG A 209 7.36 -12.92 -1.29
CA ARG A 209 7.56 -13.06 -2.73
C ARG A 209 8.03 -11.75 -3.32
N GLU A 210 9.09 -11.80 -4.07
CA GLU A 210 9.58 -10.66 -4.84
C GLU A 210 8.99 -10.65 -6.24
N LYS A 211 8.65 -9.47 -6.72
CA LYS A 211 8.12 -9.19 -8.05
C LYS A 211 8.94 -8.11 -8.73
N GLY A 212 8.92 -8.07 -10.05
CA GLY A 212 9.66 -7.07 -10.79
C GLY A 212 11.16 -7.04 -10.39
N PHE A 213 11.80 -8.22 -10.32
CA PHE A 213 13.19 -8.37 -9.90
C PHE A 213 13.50 -7.79 -8.50
N GLY A 214 12.51 -7.82 -7.58
CA GLY A 214 12.65 -7.32 -6.22
C GLY A 214 12.26 -5.84 -6.04
N SER A 215 11.80 -5.16 -7.10
CA SER A 215 11.30 -3.79 -7.01
C SER A 215 9.92 -3.68 -6.34
N VAL A 216 9.23 -4.80 -6.20
CA VAL A 216 7.98 -4.96 -5.45
C VAL A 216 8.08 -6.23 -4.63
N TYR A 217 7.49 -6.24 -3.45
CA TYR A 217 7.34 -7.44 -2.64
C TYR A 217 5.88 -7.66 -2.24
N ILE A 218 5.56 -8.92 -1.99
CA ILE A 218 4.32 -9.36 -1.34
C ILE A 218 4.72 -10.17 -0.12
N TYR A 219 4.22 -9.83 1.06
CA TYR A 219 4.35 -10.72 2.20
C TYR A 219 3.02 -11.00 2.88
N LEU A 220 2.91 -12.21 3.42
CA LEU A 220 1.89 -12.62 4.36
C LEU A 220 2.58 -13.05 5.64
N ALA A 221 2.15 -12.49 6.77
CA ALA A 221 2.67 -12.84 8.08
C ALA A 221 1.53 -13.01 9.08
N LYS A 222 1.74 -13.89 10.06
CA LYS A 222 0.87 -14.04 11.24
C LYS A 222 1.48 -13.23 12.37
N SER A 223 0.75 -12.30 12.90
CA SER A 223 1.17 -11.42 13.98
C SER A 223 1.41 -12.22 15.29
N SER A 224 2.47 -11.90 15.99
CA SER A 224 2.83 -12.52 17.27
C SER A 224 1.87 -12.11 18.37
#